data_ca920769e579593a0082c0056d295305
#
_entry.id   ca920769e579593a0082c0056d295305
#
_cell.length_a   1.000
_cell.length_b   1.000
_cell.length_c   1.000
_cell.angle_alpha   90.00
_cell.angle_beta   90.00
_cell.angle_gamma   90.00
#
_symmetry.space_group_name_H-M   'P 1'
#
loop_
_entity.id
_entity.type
_entity.pdbx_description
1 polymer ?
#
loop_
_entity_poly.entity_id
_entity_poly.type
_entity_poly.pdbx_seq_one_letter_code
_entity_poly.pdbx_strand_id
1 'polypeptide(L)'
;MSYLFSNFAVFNSIEQYLIIERMNNQEILNRAVEALNSNLHREKATVDYYGEIPYLTIMGKRFLCVVEPNLTLGAMIDKIPEHFGPVDKDTRLLFVTVNATPKMLELAKLPDVNVLDCAGNFNIQYQQKNGNIVLMLANKGEKAVEDTTAKAYPIFLDKGLKVIFYLLMDKRNVGRPYREIMDATGVAIGTVKNVIDGTIYQQFVRVEKNKRFLTNTYRLLMLWTTNYGLNLKPKLFQTRFAFRDEEKLRKWKHLELPDGMLWGGETAAALKDGFITPGEFTVYSDVPPATLMKTGAVVPDTDGEIAVYQKFWTGGDTDTVPAVLIYADLMDTCLLYTSDAADE
;
A
#
# COMPACT_ATOMS: atom_id res chain seq x y z
N MET A 1 3.06 0.28 31.94
CA MET A 1 2.07 1.24 31.40
C MET A 1 2.39 1.72 29.98
N SER A 2 3.65 1.80 29.56
CA SER A 2 4.06 2.21 28.19
C SER A 2 3.63 1.23 27.08
N TYR A 3 3.61 -0.07 27.33
CA TYR A 3 3.20 -1.12 26.38
C TYR A 3 1.73 -1.04 25.97
N LEU A 4 0.86 -0.57 26.85
CA LEU A 4 -0.57 -0.36 26.56
C LEU A 4 -0.81 0.86 25.67
N PHE A 5 0.02 1.90 25.77
CA PHE A 5 -0.13 3.11 24.93
C PHE A 5 0.37 2.92 23.52
N SER A 6 1.43 2.13 23.28
CA SER A 6 1.91 1.84 21.94
C SER A 6 0.93 0.94 21.15
N ASN A 7 0.38 -0.08 21.81
CA ASN A 7 -0.65 -0.94 21.21
C ASN A 7 -1.96 -0.19 20.96
N PHE A 8 -2.33 0.77 21.82
CA PHE A 8 -3.53 1.59 21.63
C PHE A 8 -3.39 2.57 20.46
N ALA A 9 -2.19 3.13 20.25
CA ALA A 9 -1.91 3.98 19.11
C ALA A 9 -1.91 3.20 17.79
N VAL A 10 -1.35 1.99 17.76
CA VAL A 10 -1.36 1.09 16.60
C VAL A 10 -2.77 0.59 16.32
N PHE A 11 -3.54 0.22 17.35
CA PHE A 11 -4.93 -0.23 17.21
C PHE A 11 -5.83 0.88 16.66
N ASN A 12 -5.74 2.09 17.21
CA ASN A 12 -6.45 3.27 16.67
C ASN A 12 -6.04 3.59 15.23
N SER A 13 -4.79 3.31 14.87
CA SER A 13 -4.26 3.53 13.53
C SER A 13 -4.83 2.55 12.52
N ILE A 14 -4.96 1.28 12.88
CA ILE A 14 -5.58 0.24 12.06
C ILE A 14 -7.07 0.51 11.89
N GLU A 15 -7.78 0.89 12.97
CA GLU A 15 -9.19 1.27 12.87
C GLU A 15 -9.40 2.47 11.94
N GLN A 16 -8.58 3.52 12.03
CA GLN A 16 -8.67 4.67 11.13
C GLN A 16 -8.36 4.29 9.66
N TYR A 17 -7.39 3.40 9.43
CA TYR A 17 -7.10 2.88 8.10
C TYR A 17 -8.31 2.14 7.51
N LEU A 18 -8.89 1.22 8.26
CA LEU A 18 -10.08 0.47 7.87
C LEU A 18 -11.27 1.39 7.62
N ILE A 19 -11.45 2.45 8.41
CA ILE A 19 -12.52 3.45 8.21
C ILE A 19 -12.33 4.21 6.89
N ILE A 20 -11.11 4.62 6.55
CA ILE A 20 -10.81 5.36 5.32
C ILE A 20 -10.94 4.47 4.08
N GLU A 21 -10.48 3.23 4.15
CA GLU A 21 -10.66 2.24 3.08
C GLU A 21 -12.15 1.94 2.85
N ARG A 22 -12.91 1.81 3.91
CA ARG A 22 -14.38 1.65 3.87
C ARG A 22 -15.07 2.84 3.22
N MET A 23 -14.68 4.08 3.53
CA MET A 23 -15.27 5.28 2.91
C MET A 23 -14.99 5.31 1.41
N ASN A 24 -13.78 4.94 0.97
CA ASN A 24 -13.44 4.89 -0.44
C ASN A 24 -14.22 3.77 -1.17
N ASN A 25 -14.33 2.60 -0.56
CA ASN A 25 -15.08 1.48 -1.13
C ASN A 25 -16.59 1.78 -1.20
N GLN A 26 -17.13 2.49 -0.21
CA GLN A 26 -18.52 2.92 -0.23
C GLN A 26 -18.81 3.93 -1.34
N GLU A 27 -17.90 4.87 -1.60
CA GLU A 27 -18.02 5.81 -2.70
C GLU A 27 -17.99 5.10 -4.06
N ILE A 28 -17.07 4.14 -4.25
CA ILE A 28 -16.99 3.34 -5.46
C ILE A 28 -18.26 2.55 -5.69
N LEU A 29 -18.77 1.88 -4.64
CA LEU A 29 -20.02 1.13 -4.71
C LEU A 29 -21.21 2.04 -5.09
N ASN A 30 -21.34 3.21 -4.47
CA ASN A 30 -22.39 4.17 -4.77
C ASN A 30 -22.32 4.64 -6.24
N ARG A 31 -21.15 5.02 -6.73
CA ARG A 31 -20.95 5.42 -8.14
C ARG A 31 -21.27 4.30 -9.12
N ALA A 32 -20.85 3.08 -8.83
CA ALA A 32 -21.14 1.92 -9.67
C ALA A 32 -22.66 1.63 -9.70
N VAL A 33 -23.34 1.75 -8.56
CA VAL A 33 -24.80 1.55 -8.47
C VAL A 33 -25.58 2.66 -9.16
N GLU A 34 -25.13 3.92 -9.08
CA GLU A 34 -25.71 5.03 -9.86
C GLU A 34 -25.56 4.78 -11.36
N ALA A 35 -24.39 4.37 -11.81
CA ALA A 35 -24.13 4.03 -13.21
C ALA A 35 -24.97 2.82 -13.67
N LEU A 36 -25.14 1.80 -12.84
CA LEU A 36 -26.04 0.68 -13.09
C LEU A 36 -27.49 1.17 -13.21
N ASN A 37 -27.96 1.97 -12.26
CA ASN A 37 -29.32 2.48 -12.20
C ASN A 37 -29.68 3.40 -13.38
N SER A 38 -28.69 4.06 -13.99
CA SER A 38 -28.91 4.83 -15.22
C SER A 38 -29.26 3.94 -16.43
N ASN A 39 -28.91 2.67 -16.36
CA ASN A 39 -29.21 1.66 -17.40
C ASN A 39 -30.46 0.82 -17.10
N LEU A 40 -30.98 0.89 -15.88
CA LEU A 40 -32.18 0.15 -15.47
C LEU A 40 -33.45 1.01 -15.62
N HIS A 41 -34.38 0.58 -16.45
CA HIS A 41 -35.59 1.37 -16.80
C HIS A 41 -36.77 1.15 -15.87
N ARG A 42 -36.86 0.04 -15.12
CA ARG A 42 -38.05 -0.33 -14.35
C ARG A 42 -37.83 -0.43 -12.86
N GLU A 43 -36.78 -1.05 -12.42
CA GLU A 43 -36.53 -1.32 -11.01
C GLU A 43 -35.10 -0.93 -10.67
N LYS A 44 -34.95 -0.07 -9.67
CA LYS A 44 -33.60 0.38 -9.28
C LYS A 44 -32.92 -0.63 -8.37
N ALA A 45 -31.62 -0.81 -8.56
CA ALA A 45 -30.79 -1.54 -7.62
C ALA A 45 -30.62 -0.73 -6.33
N THR A 46 -30.66 -1.40 -5.19
CA THR A 46 -30.50 -0.80 -3.86
C THR A 46 -29.35 -1.46 -3.11
N VAL A 47 -28.66 -0.68 -2.28
CA VAL A 47 -27.58 -1.17 -1.43
C VAL A 47 -28.06 -1.27 0.00
N ASP A 48 -27.85 -2.42 0.61
CA ASP A 48 -28.08 -2.69 2.02
C ASP A 48 -26.79 -3.17 2.67
N TYR A 49 -26.65 -3.00 3.98
CA TYR A 49 -25.52 -3.46 4.75
C TYR A 49 -25.92 -4.45 5.82
N TYR A 50 -25.22 -5.57 5.92
CA TYR A 50 -25.32 -6.47 7.05
C TYR A 50 -24.00 -6.40 7.86
N GLY A 51 -24.01 -5.65 8.95
CA GLY A 51 -22.80 -5.20 9.61
C GLY A 51 -22.02 -4.29 8.67
N GLU A 52 -20.82 -4.73 8.29
CA GLU A 52 -19.92 -3.96 7.39
C GLU A 52 -19.93 -4.47 5.95
N ILE A 53 -20.64 -5.55 5.70
CA ILE A 53 -20.68 -6.23 4.42
C ILE A 53 -21.76 -5.60 3.53
N PRO A 54 -21.41 -5.03 2.37
CA PRO A 54 -22.37 -4.46 1.44
C PRO A 54 -23.05 -5.54 0.60
N TYR A 55 -24.34 -5.38 0.42
CA TYR A 55 -25.16 -6.20 -0.48
C TYR A 55 -25.90 -5.32 -1.48
N LEU A 56 -25.91 -5.73 -2.74
CA LEU A 56 -26.73 -5.11 -3.78
C LEU A 56 -27.96 -5.97 -4.05
N THR A 57 -29.13 -5.37 -4.02
CA THR A 57 -30.38 -6.02 -4.42
C THR A 57 -30.81 -5.51 -5.79
N ILE A 58 -31.00 -6.42 -6.75
CA ILE A 58 -31.45 -6.14 -8.11
C ILE A 58 -32.59 -7.09 -8.45
N MET A 59 -33.74 -6.57 -8.83
CA MET A 59 -34.93 -7.37 -9.20
C MET A 59 -35.25 -8.47 -8.18
N GLY A 60 -35.18 -8.10 -6.88
CA GLY A 60 -35.44 -9.02 -5.77
C GLY A 60 -34.35 -10.08 -5.54
N LYS A 61 -33.21 -10.02 -6.24
CA LYS A 61 -32.05 -10.88 -6.01
C LYS A 61 -30.95 -10.14 -5.31
N ARG A 62 -30.30 -10.82 -4.38
CA ARG A 62 -29.28 -10.27 -3.49
C ARG A 62 -27.89 -10.72 -3.92
N PHE A 63 -26.97 -9.77 -3.95
CA PHE A 63 -25.56 -9.98 -4.33
C PHE A 63 -24.64 -9.49 -3.21
N LEU A 64 -23.71 -10.32 -2.80
CA LEU A 64 -22.63 -9.95 -1.91
C LEU A 64 -21.60 -9.12 -2.69
N CYS A 65 -21.36 -7.88 -2.30
CA CYS A 65 -20.45 -6.99 -3.01
C CYS A 65 -19.02 -7.11 -2.47
N VAL A 66 -18.07 -7.45 -3.34
CA VAL A 66 -16.63 -7.35 -3.10
C VAL A 66 -16.14 -6.13 -3.84
N VAL A 67 -15.86 -5.05 -3.09
CA VAL A 67 -15.46 -3.76 -3.66
C VAL A 67 -13.95 -3.65 -3.67
N GLU A 68 -13.38 -3.56 -4.87
CA GLU A 68 -11.93 -3.45 -5.10
C GLU A 68 -11.65 -2.37 -6.14
N PRO A 69 -11.09 -1.21 -5.73
CA PRO A 69 -10.87 -0.07 -6.63
C PRO A 69 -10.09 -0.43 -7.90
N ASN A 70 -9.02 -1.19 -7.73
CA ASN A 70 -8.08 -1.60 -8.78
C ASN A 70 -8.09 -3.12 -8.94
N LEU A 71 -9.29 -3.71 -9.07
CA LEU A 71 -9.44 -5.15 -9.27
C LEU A 71 -8.67 -5.60 -10.51
N THR A 72 -7.83 -6.61 -10.34
CA THR A 72 -7.16 -7.29 -11.46
C THR A 72 -7.86 -8.62 -11.75
N LEU A 73 -7.67 -9.15 -12.96
CA LEU A 73 -8.23 -10.47 -13.32
C LEU A 73 -7.70 -11.57 -12.40
N GLY A 74 -6.41 -11.52 -12.03
CA GLY A 74 -5.80 -12.47 -11.09
C GLY A 74 -6.44 -12.39 -9.71
N ALA A 75 -6.50 -11.20 -9.12
CA ALA A 75 -7.14 -10.99 -7.82
C ALA A 75 -8.64 -11.38 -7.81
N MET A 76 -9.34 -11.20 -8.93
CA MET A 76 -10.72 -11.65 -9.07
C MET A 76 -10.81 -13.18 -9.03
N ILE A 77 -9.92 -13.90 -9.73
CA ILE A 77 -9.86 -15.36 -9.74
C ILE A 77 -9.52 -15.90 -8.34
N ASP A 78 -8.54 -15.31 -7.67
CA ASP A 78 -8.08 -15.73 -6.35
C ASP A 78 -9.17 -15.55 -5.28
N LYS A 79 -9.98 -14.50 -5.38
CA LYS A 79 -11.05 -14.22 -4.43
C LYS A 79 -12.34 -15.04 -4.63
N ILE A 80 -12.52 -15.66 -5.78
CA ILE A 80 -13.68 -16.52 -6.04
C ILE A 80 -13.80 -17.66 -5.00
N PRO A 81 -12.75 -18.46 -4.73
CA PRO A 81 -12.84 -19.55 -3.74
C PRO A 81 -13.12 -19.06 -2.32
N GLU A 82 -12.57 -17.92 -1.91
CA GLU A 82 -12.72 -17.39 -0.55
C GLU A 82 -14.17 -17.02 -0.21
N HIS A 83 -14.96 -16.65 -1.21
CA HIS A 83 -16.34 -16.19 -1.05
C HIS A 83 -17.40 -17.24 -1.40
N PHE A 84 -16.99 -18.36 -2.01
CA PHE A 84 -17.87 -19.50 -2.30
C PHE A 84 -18.09 -20.47 -1.13
N GLY A 85 -17.66 -20.14 0.10
CA GLY A 85 -18.12 -20.82 1.30
C GLY A 85 -19.65 -20.74 1.40
N PRO A 86 -20.31 -21.51 2.33
CA PRO A 86 -21.76 -21.58 2.42
C PRO A 86 -22.39 -20.26 2.90
N VAL A 87 -22.28 -19.22 2.09
CA VAL A 87 -23.17 -18.09 2.10
C VAL A 87 -24.50 -18.60 1.54
N ASP A 88 -25.59 -18.17 2.12
CA ASP A 88 -26.98 -18.52 1.77
C ASP A 88 -27.13 -18.89 0.28
N LYS A 89 -27.81 -20.01 -0.01
CA LYS A 89 -27.99 -20.55 -1.38
C LYS A 89 -28.58 -19.55 -2.38
N ASP A 90 -29.16 -18.46 -1.89
CA ASP A 90 -29.77 -17.39 -2.69
C ASP A 90 -28.87 -16.18 -2.94
N THR A 91 -27.69 -16.08 -2.31
CA THR A 91 -26.77 -14.94 -2.45
C THR A 91 -25.69 -15.24 -3.49
N ARG A 92 -25.46 -14.29 -4.39
CA ARG A 92 -24.47 -14.36 -5.47
C ARG A 92 -23.33 -13.36 -5.21
N LEU A 93 -22.16 -13.65 -5.74
CA LEU A 93 -21.00 -12.77 -5.64
C LEU A 93 -21.07 -11.70 -6.74
N LEU A 94 -20.78 -10.45 -6.36
CA LEU A 94 -20.63 -9.31 -7.28
C LEU A 94 -19.34 -8.58 -6.99
N PHE A 95 -18.43 -8.60 -7.94
CA PHE A 95 -17.22 -7.76 -7.90
C PHE A 95 -17.56 -6.34 -8.37
N VAL A 96 -17.19 -5.35 -7.56
CA VAL A 96 -17.39 -3.92 -7.87
C VAL A 96 -16.02 -3.25 -7.94
N THR A 97 -15.74 -2.57 -9.06
CA THR A 97 -14.45 -1.92 -9.31
C THR A 97 -14.63 -0.57 -9.98
N VAL A 98 -13.57 0.22 -10.07
CA VAL A 98 -13.62 1.51 -10.82
C VAL A 98 -13.77 1.25 -12.32
N ASN A 99 -12.96 0.35 -12.88
CA ASN A 99 -12.96 0.00 -14.30
C ASN A 99 -12.84 -1.51 -14.51
N ALA A 100 -13.85 -2.13 -15.07
CA ALA A 100 -13.81 -3.54 -15.48
C ALA A 100 -13.13 -3.70 -16.86
N THR A 101 -12.17 -4.61 -16.93
CA THR A 101 -11.58 -4.94 -18.22
C THR A 101 -12.48 -5.87 -19.04
N PRO A 102 -12.38 -5.91 -20.38
CA PRO A 102 -13.13 -6.85 -21.20
C PRO A 102 -12.96 -8.32 -20.78
N LYS A 103 -11.75 -8.71 -20.34
CA LYS A 103 -11.46 -10.07 -19.83
C LYS A 103 -12.18 -10.37 -18.52
N MET A 104 -12.36 -9.38 -17.62
CA MET A 104 -13.14 -9.55 -16.38
C MET A 104 -14.62 -9.71 -16.68
N LEU A 105 -15.16 -8.91 -17.62
CA LEU A 105 -16.55 -9.05 -18.09
C LEU A 105 -16.77 -10.39 -18.81
N GLU A 106 -15.74 -10.93 -19.44
CA GLU A 106 -15.78 -12.26 -20.06
C GLU A 106 -15.75 -13.38 -19.00
N LEU A 107 -14.94 -13.26 -17.96
CA LEU A 107 -14.91 -14.20 -16.84
C LEU A 107 -16.28 -14.24 -16.11
N ALA A 108 -16.97 -13.13 -16.03
CA ALA A 108 -18.32 -13.04 -15.46
C ALA A 108 -19.40 -13.77 -16.30
N LYS A 109 -19.06 -14.43 -17.40
CA LYS A 109 -19.94 -15.40 -18.08
C LYS A 109 -19.97 -16.75 -17.36
N LEU A 110 -19.01 -17.01 -16.45
CA LEU A 110 -19.05 -18.18 -15.59
C LEU A 110 -20.24 -18.06 -14.62
N PRO A 111 -20.93 -19.17 -14.32
CA PRO A 111 -22.01 -19.17 -13.34
C PRO A 111 -21.57 -18.55 -12.01
N ASP A 112 -22.44 -17.75 -11.41
CA ASP A 112 -22.28 -17.16 -10.09
C ASP A 112 -21.17 -16.12 -9.92
N VAL A 113 -20.49 -15.72 -11.01
CA VAL A 113 -19.53 -14.63 -11.02
C VAL A 113 -20.14 -13.41 -11.70
N ASN A 114 -20.19 -12.28 -11.01
CA ASN A 114 -20.78 -11.04 -11.52
C ASN A 114 -19.79 -9.90 -11.35
N VAL A 115 -19.82 -8.93 -12.26
CA VAL A 115 -18.95 -7.75 -12.27
C VAL A 115 -19.76 -6.51 -12.58
N LEU A 116 -19.44 -5.42 -11.90
CA LEU A 116 -19.98 -4.08 -12.10
C LEU A 116 -18.87 -3.05 -11.95
N ASP A 117 -18.84 -2.01 -12.80
CA ASP A 117 -17.91 -0.90 -12.67
C ASP A 117 -18.59 0.47 -12.59
N CYS A 118 -17.78 1.50 -12.29
CA CYS A 118 -18.26 2.88 -12.15
C CYS A 118 -18.63 3.55 -13.49
N ALA A 119 -18.30 2.96 -14.64
CA ALA A 119 -18.74 3.43 -15.97
C ALA A 119 -20.11 2.88 -16.35
N GLY A 120 -20.62 1.91 -15.56
CA GLY A 120 -21.84 1.18 -15.87
C GLY A 120 -21.63 0.05 -16.86
N ASN A 121 -20.38 -0.45 -16.98
CA ASN A 121 -20.15 -1.74 -17.60
C ASN A 121 -20.45 -2.81 -16.55
N PHE A 122 -21.23 -3.80 -16.93
CA PHE A 122 -21.55 -4.90 -16.05
C PHE A 122 -21.86 -6.19 -16.81
N ASN A 123 -21.61 -7.30 -16.13
CA ASN A 123 -22.11 -8.61 -16.50
C ASN A 123 -22.69 -9.23 -15.21
N ILE A 124 -24.02 -9.27 -15.12
CA ILE A 124 -24.75 -9.76 -13.94
C ILE A 124 -25.69 -10.84 -14.41
N GLN A 125 -25.56 -12.04 -13.83
CA GLN A 125 -26.42 -13.17 -14.13
C GLN A 125 -26.90 -13.86 -12.87
N TYR A 126 -28.11 -14.35 -12.92
CA TYR A 126 -28.69 -15.15 -11.85
C TYR A 126 -29.81 -16.07 -12.33
N GLN A 127 -30.04 -17.16 -11.63
CA GLN A 127 -31.13 -18.07 -11.91
C GLN A 127 -32.38 -17.69 -11.11
N GLN A 128 -33.49 -17.58 -11.76
CA GLN A 128 -34.78 -17.39 -11.11
C GLN A 128 -35.31 -18.69 -10.49
N LYS A 129 -36.31 -18.61 -9.57
CA LYS A 129 -36.92 -19.77 -8.93
C LYS A 129 -37.60 -20.74 -9.92
N ASN A 130 -38.02 -20.26 -11.09
CA ASN A 130 -38.58 -21.07 -12.17
C ASN A 130 -37.53 -21.77 -13.07
N GLY A 131 -36.24 -21.64 -12.71
CA GLY A 131 -35.13 -22.22 -13.46
C GLY A 131 -34.58 -21.34 -14.59
N ASN A 132 -35.25 -20.25 -14.96
CA ASN A 132 -34.80 -19.35 -16.00
C ASN A 132 -33.55 -18.57 -15.56
N ILE A 133 -32.59 -18.41 -16.48
CA ILE A 133 -31.42 -17.59 -16.28
C ILE A 133 -31.72 -16.17 -16.78
N VAL A 134 -31.51 -15.17 -15.91
CA VAL A 134 -31.51 -13.76 -16.28
C VAL A 134 -30.05 -13.34 -16.46
N LEU A 135 -29.72 -12.81 -17.63
CA LEU A 135 -28.43 -12.23 -17.96
C LEU A 135 -28.64 -10.75 -18.26
N MET A 136 -27.98 -9.91 -17.50
CA MET A 136 -27.90 -8.48 -17.76
C MET A 136 -26.46 -8.14 -18.14
N LEU A 137 -26.28 -7.57 -19.32
CA LEU A 137 -24.97 -7.21 -19.84
C LEU A 137 -25.02 -5.77 -20.38
N ALA A 138 -24.10 -4.96 -19.94
CA ALA A 138 -23.75 -3.73 -20.61
C ALA A 138 -22.22 -3.63 -20.69
N ASN A 139 -21.72 -3.52 -21.90
CA ASN A 139 -20.33 -3.21 -22.16
C ASN A 139 -20.30 -2.06 -23.17
N LYS A 140 -20.31 -0.84 -22.63
CA LYS A 140 -20.29 0.37 -23.46
C LYS A 140 -18.91 0.63 -24.08
N GLY A 141 -17.88 -0.13 -23.68
CA GLY A 141 -16.49 0.17 -24.02
C GLY A 141 -16.00 1.48 -23.40
N GLU A 142 -16.88 2.12 -22.62
CA GLU A 142 -16.56 3.33 -21.87
C GLU A 142 -15.74 2.90 -20.66
N LYS A 143 -14.66 3.61 -20.41
CA LYS A 143 -14.06 3.63 -19.09
C LYS A 143 -14.94 4.51 -18.23
N ALA A 144 -15.13 4.15 -16.95
CA ALA A 144 -15.66 5.11 -15.99
C ALA A 144 -14.95 6.41 -16.28
N VAL A 145 -15.71 7.50 -16.39
CA VAL A 145 -15.09 8.82 -16.48
C VAL A 145 -14.22 8.89 -15.22
N GLU A 146 -13.04 8.32 -15.38
CA GLU A 146 -11.90 8.88 -14.72
C GLU A 146 -12.08 10.33 -15.03
N ASP A 147 -12.26 11.21 -14.04
CA ASP A 147 -11.92 12.60 -14.27
C ASP A 147 -10.78 12.56 -15.25
N THR A 148 -10.94 13.11 -16.46
CA THR A 148 -10.11 12.89 -17.65
C THR A 148 -8.64 13.25 -17.45
N THR A 149 -8.23 13.39 -16.22
CA THR A 149 -6.91 13.56 -15.64
C THR A 149 -6.39 12.34 -14.89
N ALA A 150 -7.11 11.25 -14.77
CA ALA A 150 -6.58 9.99 -14.19
C ALA A 150 -5.60 9.31 -15.14
N LYS A 151 -4.53 10.01 -15.50
CA LYS A 151 -3.24 9.35 -15.68
C LYS A 151 -3.07 8.53 -14.41
N ALA A 152 -3.05 7.19 -14.53
CA ALA A 152 -2.61 6.35 -13.43
C ALA A 152 -1.20 6.82 -13.07
N TYR A 153 -1.11 7.65 -12.05
CA TYR A 153 0.17 8.10 -11.54
C TYR A 153 0.65 6.98 -10.60
N PRO A 154 1.60 6.14 -11.03
CA PRO A 154 2.14 5.09 -10.17
C PRO A 154 3.10 5.70 -9.14
N ILE A 155 2.53 6.47 -8.20
CA ILE A 155 3.31 7.21 -7.22
C ILE A 155 4.03 6.29 -6.22
N PHE A 156 3.60 5.05 -6.07
CA PHE A 156 4.20 4.05 -5.18
C PHE A 156 5.14 3.05 -5.89
N LEU A 157 5.66 3.40 -7.06
CA LEU A 157 6.78 2.69 -7.68
C LEU A 157 8.13 3.28 -7.25
N ASP A 158 9.23 2.56 -7.49
CA ASP A 158 10.60 2.87 -7.02
C ASP A 158 10.94 4.37 -6.97
N LYS A 159 10.82 5.05 -8.12
CA LYS A 159 11.15 6.49 -8.23
C LYS A 159 10.13 7.35 -7.48
N GLY A 160 8.87 6.95 -7.50
CA GLY A 160 7.81 7.64 -6.77
C GLY A 160 7.97 7.50 -5.27
N LEU A 161 8.34 6.32 -4.78
CA LEU A 161 8.63 6.06 -3.38
C LEU A 161 9.77 6.95 -2.84
N LYS A 162 10.83 7.20 -3.65
CA LYS A 162 11.89 8.13 -3.27
C LYS A 162 11.40 9.57 -3.13
N VAL A 163 10.54 10.02 -4.04
CA VAL A 163 9.94 11.36 -3.96
C VAL A 163 9.03 11.47 -2.75
N ILE A 164 8.13 10.49 -2.52
CA ILE A 164 7.21 10.51 -1.37
C ILE A 164 8.00 10.48 -0.06
N PHE A 165 9.06 9.68 0.04
CA PHE A 165 9.95 9.67 1.20
C PHE A 165 10.48 11.08 1.52
N TYR A 166 10.99 11.80 0.52
CA TYR A 166 11.45 13.16 0.68
C TYR A 166 10.35 14.10 1.18
N LEU A 167 9.11 13.94 0.68
CA LEU A 167 7.97 14.74 1.16
C LEU A 167 7.60 14.41 2.61
N LEU A 168 7.74 13.14 3.03
CA LEU A 168 7.43 12.69 4.38
C LEU A 168 8.50 13.09 5.41
N MET A 169 9.76 13.26 4.99
CA MET A 169 10.84 13.72 5.88
C MET A 169 10.57 15.10 6.47
N ASP A 170 10.00 16.02 5.69
CA ASP A 170 9.59 17.35 6.14
C ASP A 170 8.38 17.81 5.32
N LYS A 171 7.28 18.13 6.01
CA LYS A 171 6.04 18.62 5.35
C LYS A 171 6.26 19.85 4.47
N ARG A 172 7.32 20.63 4.71
CA ARG A 172 7.68 21.81 3.90
C ARG A 172 8.21 21.44 2.52
N ASN A 173 8.73 20.22 2.36
CA ASN A 173 9.33 19.73 1.12
C ASN A 173 8.33 19.69 -0.05
N VAL A 174 7.04 19.50 0.23
CA VAL A 174 6.00 19.51 -0.81
C VAL A 174 5.90 20.87 -1.51
N GLY A 175 6.24 21.96 -0.82
CA GLY A 175 6.25 23.33 -1.35
C GLY A 175 7.48 23.68 -2.20
N ARG A 176 8.53 22.86 -2.16
CA ARG A 176 9.79 23.12 -2.86
C ARG A 176 9.62 23.06 -4.38
N PRO A 177 10.38 23.86 -5.13
CA PRO A 177 10.45 23.76 -6.60
C PRO A 177 10.78 22.32 -7.05
N TYR A 178 10.24 21.90 -8.19
CA TYR A 178 10.49 20.54 -8.72
C TYR A 178 11.98 20.24 -8.95
N ARG A 179 12.80 21.26 -9.26
CA ARG A 179 14.25 21.07 -9.41
C ARG A 179 14.92 20.74 -8.09
N GLU A 180 14.54 21.38 -6.99
CA GLU A 180 15.07 21.07 -5.67
C GLU A 180 14.68 19.65 -5.23
N ILE A 181 13.44 19.22 -5.52
CA ILE A 181 13.00 17.86 -5.26
C ILE A 181 13.79 16.85 -6.12
N MET A 182 14.01 17.17 -7.40
CA MET A 182 14.84 16.37 -8.30
C MET A 182 16.26 16.20 -7.74
N ASP A 183 16.90 17.29 -7.34
CA ASP A 183 18.26 17.27 -6.82
C ASP A 183 18.37 16.49 -5.50
N ALA A 184 17.36 16.62 -4.62
CA ALA A 184 17.33 15.93 -3.35
C ALA A 184 17.02 14.42 -3.47
N THR A 185 16.30 14.00 -4.51
CA THR A 185 15.84 12.62 -4.65
C THR A 185 16.57 11.82 -5.73
N GLY A 186 17.34 12.48 -6.59
CA GLY A 186 17.95 11.88 -7.77
C GLY A 186 16.95 11.41 -8.83
N VAL A 187 15.69 11.88 -8.75
CA VAL A 187 14.61 11.46 -9.65
C VAL A 187 14.37 12.54 -10.73
N ALA A 188 14.30 12.12 -11.99
CA ALA A 188 14.09 13.04 -13.12
C ALA A 188 12.86 13.96 -12.91
N ILE A 189 13.00 15.24 -13.28
CA ILE A 189 12.00 16.31 -13.03
C ILE A 189 10.60 15.95 -13.57
N GLY A 190 10.52 15.26 -14.71
CA GLY A 190 9.23 14.80 -15.28
C GLY A 190 8.55 13.76 -14.38
N THR A 191 9.33 12.88 -13.76
CA THR A 191 8.81 11.90 -12.78
C THR A 191 8.40 12.61 -11.49
N VAL A 192 9.21 13.55 -10.99
CA VAL A 192 8.85 14.38 -9.81
C VAL A 192 7.52 15.06 -10.04
N LYS A 193 7.35 15.73 -11.21
CA LYS A 193 6.05 16.35 -11.56
C LYS A 193 4.91 15.35 -11.54
N ASN A 194 5.07 14.21 -12.19
CA ASN A 194 4.03 13.17 -12.23
C ASN A 194 3.67 12.64 -10.83
N VAL A 195 4.65 12.47 -9.94
CA VAL A 195 4.41 12.05 -8.56
C VAL A 195 3.66 13.12 -7.78
N ILE A 196 4.05 14.39 -7.89
CA ILE A 196 3.33 15.50 -7.24
C ILE A 196 1.90 15.59 -7.77
N ASP A 197 1.70 15.54 -9.10
CA ASP A 197 0.37 15.55 -9.70
C ASP A 197 -0.49 14.37 -9.20
N GLY A 198 0.12 13.18 -9.07
CA GLY A 198 -0.52 11.99 -8.52
C GLY A 198 -0.86 12.12 -7.03
N THR A 199 -0.01 12.77 -6.23
CA THR A 199 -0.31 13.03 -4.81
C THR A 199 -1.43 14.06 -4.65
N ILE A 200 -1.55 15.04 -5.56
CA ILE A 200 -2.66 15.99 -5.60
C ILE A 200 -3.95 15.24 -5.96
N TYR A 201 -3.93 14.42 -7.00
CA TYR A 201 -5.07 13.63 -7.44
C TYR A 201 -5.59 12.69 -6.33
N GLN A 202 -4.70 12.01 -5.61
CA GLN A 202 -5.03 11.13 -4.51
C GLN A 202 -5.30 11.86 -3.18
N GLN A 203 -5.42 13.20 -3.21
CA GLN A 203 -5.72 14.05 -2.07
C GLN A 203 -4.69 14.00 -0.91
N PHE A 204 -3.46 13.59 -1.20
CA PHE A 204 -2.34 13.69 -0.25
C PHE A 204 -1.70 15.09 -0.24
N VAL A 205 -1.92 15.85 -1.31
CA VAL A 205 -1.45 17.24 -1.45
C VAL A 205 -2.62 18.11 -1.86
N ARG A 206 -2.81 19.22 -1.13
CA ARG A 206 -3.76 20.27 -1.46
C ARG A 206 -3.01 21.48 -2.00
N VAL A 207 -3.59 22.13 -3.02
CA VAL A 207 -3.04 23.37 -3.60
C VAL A 207 -3.94 24.54 -3.23
N GLU A 208 -3.38 25.54 -2.56
CA GLU A 208 -4.05 26.78 -2.20
C GLU A 208 -3.16 27.98 -2.57
N LYS A 209 -3.70 28.94 -3.32
CA LYS A 209 -2.97 30.15 -3.73
C LYS A 209 -1.58 29.84 -4.30
N ASN A 210 -1.49 28.82 -5.17
CA ASN A 210 -0.26 28.30 -5.78
C ASN A 210 0.76 27.70 -4.78
N LYS A 211 0.37 27.42 -3.54
CA LYS A 211 1.20 26.72 -2.57
C LYS A 211 0.66 25.31 -2.37
N ARG A 212 1.55 24.34 -2.19
CA ARG A 212 1.23 22.94 -1.96
C ARG A 212 1.40 22.63 -0.48
N PHE A 213 0.45 21.87 0.07
CA PHE A 213 0.41 21.45 1.46
C PHE A 213 0.14 19.95 1.54
N LEU A 214 0.90 19.23 2.36
CA LEU A 214 0.60 17.84 2.66
C LEU A 214 -0.67 17.76 3.50
N THR A 215 -1.57 16.90 3.05
CA THR A 215 -2.78 16.47 3.76
C THR A 215 -2.73 14.95 3.96
N ASN A 216 -3.56 14.39 4.83
CA ASN A 216 -3.62 12.93 5.04
C ASN A 216 -2.23 12.26 5.18
N THR A 217 -1.30 12.96 5.87
CA THR A 217 0.12 12.55 6.00
C THR A 217 0.25 11.14 6.58
N TYR A 218 -0.61 10.78 7.51
CA TYR A 218 -0.62 9.45 8.11
C TYR A 218 -0.96 8.37 7.07
N ARG A 219 -2.03 8.56 6.29
CA ARG A 219 -2.40 7.62 5.21
C ARG A 219 -1.28 7.51 4.17
N LEU A 220 -0.66 8.64 3.80
CA LEU A 220 0.47 8.63 2.87
C LEU A 220 1.65 7.84 3.44
N LEU A 221 1.96 8.00 4.73
CA LEU A 221 3.01 7.25 5.41
C LEU A 221 2.73 5.75 5.40
N MET A 222 1.51 5.32 5.76
CA MET A 222 1.14 3.90 5.79
C MET A 222 1.25 3.26 4.41
N LEU A 223 0.70 3.89 3.37
CA LEU A 223 0.81 3.40 1.99
C LEU A 223 2.26 3.39 1.51
N TRP A 224 3.05 4.42 1.86
CA TRP A 224 4.47 4.45 1.54
C TRP A 224 5.22 3.30 2.21
N THR A 225 5.00 3.05 3.50
CA THR A 225 5.63 1.98 4.29
C THR A 225 5.40 0.61 3.66
N THR A 226 4.13 0.27 3.36
CA THR A 226 3.78 -1.00 2.72
C THR A 226 4.46 -1.15 1.36
N ASN A 227 4.38 -0.12 0.51
CA ASN A 227 4.98 -0.19 -0.83
C ASN A 227 6.51 -0.09 -0.81
N TYR A 228 7.10 0.54 0.19
CA TYR A 228 8.55 0.56 0.40
C TYR A 228 9.08 -0.85 0.64
N GLY A 229 8.52 -1.59 1.59
CA GLY A 229 8.90 -2.97 1.88
C GLY A 229 8.78 -3.89 0.66
N LEU A 230 7.67 -3.79 -0.08
CA LEU A 230 7.40 -4.64 -1.25
C LEU A 230 8.20 -4.25 -2.50
N ASN A 231 8.35 -2.96 -2.80
CA ASN A 231 8.80 -2.51 -4.13
C ASN A 231 10.19 -1.88 -4.15
N LEU A 232 10.63 -1.25 -3.05
CA LEU A 232 11.90 -0.51 -3.03
C LEU A 232 12.97 -1.19 -2.18
N LYS A 233 12.68 -1.57 -0.94
CA LYS A 233 13.66 -2.17 -0.01
C LYS A 233 14.38 -3.39 -0.57
N PRO A 234 13.72 -4.38 -1.21
CA PRO A 234 14.40 -5.53 -1.78
C PRO A 234 15.43 -5.16 -2.87
N LYS A 235 15.20 -4.06 -3.60
CA LYS A 235 16.10 -3.58 -4.64
C LYS A 235 17.30 -2.79 -4.09
N LEU A 236 17.20 -2.34 -2.84
CA LEU A 236 18.29 -1.62 -2.15
C LEU A 236 19.23 -2.58 -1.44
N PHE A 237 18.84 -3.82 -1.24
CA PHE A 237 19.66 -4.84 -0.58
C PHE A 237 20.99 -5.04 -1.33
N GLN A 238 22.08 -5.07 -0.60
CA GLN A 238 23.43 -5.25 -1.15
C GLN A 238 24.10 -6.54 -0.70
N THR A 239 24.20 -6.76 0.63
CA THR A 239 24.88 -7.92 1.21
C THR A 239 24.58 -8.03 2.70
N ARG A 240 25.09 -9.11 3.32
CA ARG A 240 25.08 -9.32 4.77
C ARG A 240 26.50 -9.48 5.33
N PHE A 241 26.60 -9.20 6.63
CA PHE A 241 27.79 -9.43 7.45
C PHE A 241 27.35 -10.06 8.77
N ALA A 242 28.27 -10.81 9.40
CA ALA A 242 28.16 -11.25 10.79
C ALA A 242 29.10 -10.44 11.67
N PHE A 243 28.77 -10.29 12.95
CA PHE A 243 29.77 -9.85 13.94
C PHE A 243 30.88 -10.90 14.03
N ARG A 244 32.12 -10.46 14.16
CA ARG A 244 33.31 -11.34 14.20
C ARG A 244 33.26 -12.33 15.37
N ASP A 245 32.71 -11.90 16.49
CA ASP A 245 32.57 -12.67 17.71
C ASP A 245 31.44 -12.12 18.61
N GLU A 246 31.05 -12.89 19.62
CA GLU A 246 29.99 -12.48 20.57
C GLU A 246 30.33 -11.21 21.36
N GLU A 247 31.61 -10.92 21.60
CA GLU A 247 32.01 -9.70 22.31
C GLU A 247 31.66 -8.47 21.48
N LYS A 248 31.93 -8.52 20.17
CA LYS A 248 31.56 -7.45 19.23
C LYS A 248 30.04 -7.30 19.13
N LEU A 249 29.31 -8.40 19.04
CA LEU A 249 27.86 -8.38 19.07
C LEU A 249 27.31 -7.73 20.36
N ARG A 250 27.79 -8.09 21.54
CA ARG A 250 27.34 -7.51 22.81
C ARG A 250 27.66 -6.01 22.92
N LYS A 251 28.76 -5.56 22.27
CA LYS A 251 29.24 -4.18 22.27
C LYS A 251 28.77 -3.38 21.06
N TRP A 252 27.80 -3.85 20.30
CA TRP A 252 27.36 -3.22 19.05
C TRP A 252 27.03 -1.73 19.17
N LYS A 253 26.48 -1.30 20.32
CA LYS A 253 26.16 0.12 20.59
C LYS A 253 27.36 1.06 20.56
N HIS A 254 28.55 0.50 20.74
CA HIS A 254 29.84 1.24 20.69
C HIS A 254 30.52 1.11 19.31
N LEU A 255 29.89 0.44 18.36
CA LEU A 255 30.43 0.32 17.02
C LEU A 255 30.16 1.61 16.26
N GLU A 256 31.22 2.38 16.03
CA GLU A 256 31.16 3.54 15.15
C GLU A 256 31.15 3.07 13.70
N LEU A 257 30.09 3.43 12.99
CA LEU A 257 29.97 3.13 11.56
C LEU A 257 30.93 4.04 10.77
N PRO A 258 31.51 3.56 9.66
CA PRO A 258 32.24 4.40 8.73
C PRO A 258 31.39 5.53 8.17
N ASP A 259 32.02 6.65 7.81
CA ASP A 259 31.35 7.76 7.13
C ASP A 259 30.57 7.26 5.92
N GLY A 260 29.35 7.77 5.75
CA GLY A 260 28.43 7.36 4.70
C GLY A 260 27.58 6.11 5.02
N MET A 261 27.72 5.56 6.24
CA MET A 261 26.89 4.48 6.76
C MET A 261 26.05 4.94 7.94
N LEU A 262 24.79 4.48 8.02
CA LEU A 262 23.82 4.85 9.03
C LEU A 262 23.08 3.61 9.55
N TRP A 263 22.85 3.55 10.85
CA TRP A 263 21.99 2.53 11.43
C TRP A 263 20.52 2.73 11.02
N GLY A 264 19.84 1.65 10.63
CA GLY A 264 18.42 1.58 10.30
C GLY A 264 17.65 0.59 11.18
N GLY A 265 16.42 0.35 10.87
CA GLY A 265 15.55 -0.68 11.47
C GLY A 265 15.56 -0.70 13.00
N GLU A 266 15.56 -1.90 13.56
CA GLU A 266 15.59 -2.14 15.00
C GLU A 266 16.81 -1.53 15.68
N THR A 267 17.96 -1.54 15.00
CA THR A 267 19.20 -0.98 15.53
C THR A 267 19.09 0.53 15.76
N ALA A 268 18.55 1.26 14.78
CA ALA A 268 18.33 2.70 14.92
C ALA A 268 17.28 3.02 15.98
N ALA A 269 16.21 2.21 16.08
CA ALA A 269 15.21 2.36 17.13
C ALA A 269 15.82 2.14 18.51
N ALA A 270 16.62 1.08 18.68
CA ALA A 270 17.31 0.77 19.93
C ALA A 270 18.31 1.86 20.39
N LEU A 271 18.93 2.56 19.44
CA LEU A 271 19.81 3.70 19.73
C LEU A 271 19.03 4.93 20.18
N LYS A 272 17.79 5.10 19.68
CA LYS A 272 16.95 6.28 20.00
C LYS A 272 16.17 6.16 21.30
N ASP A 273 15.59 5.01 21.59
CA ASP A 273 14.71 4.83 22.76
C ASP A 273 15.26 3.87 23.84
N GLY A 274 16.22 3.02 23.45
CA GLY A 274 16.88 2.08 24.36
C GLY A 274 16.01 0.89 24.81
N PHE A 275 14.77 0.75 24.31
CA PHE A 275 13.83 -0.29 24.74
C PHE A 275 13.93 -1.58 23.94
N ILE A 276 14.35 -1.50 22.70
CA ILE A 276 14.42 -2.63 21.78
C ILE A 276 15.82 -3.27 21.87
N THR A 277 15.86 -4.60 21.89
CA THR A 277 17.08 -5.36 21.60
C THR A 277 16.99 -5.82 20.15
N PRO A 278 17.90 -5.36 19.26
CA PRO A 278 17.82 -5.74 17.86
C PRO A 278 17.98 -7.24 17.67
N GLY A 279 17.06 -7.86 16.94
CA GLY A 279 17.22 -9.22 16.42
C GLY A 279 17.94 -9.20 15.07
N GLU A 280 17.72 -8.15 14.27
CA GLU A 280 18.42 -7.90 13.01
C GLU A 280 19.06 -6.51 13.02
N PHE A 281 20.29 -6.42 12.52
CA PHE A 281 21.03 -5.17 12.40
C PHE A 281 20.93 -4.64 10.96
N THR A 282 20.41 -3.44 10.80
CA THR A 282 20.22 -2.82 9.50
C THR A 282 21.16 -1.64 9.32
N VAL A 283 21.87 -1.60 8.18
CA VAL A 283 22.76 -0.51 7.80
C VAL A 283 22.36 0.02 6.42
N TYR A 284 22.28 1.34 6.29
CA TYR A 284 22.14 2.01 4.98
C TYR A 284 23.45 2.71 4.63
N SER A 285 23.91 2.51 3.40
CA SER A 285 25.23 2.94 2.96
C SER A 285 25.19 3.66 1.61
N ASP A 286 25.92 4.76 1.48
CA ASP A 286 26.25 5.40 0.19
C ASP A 286 27.69 5.12 -0.25
N VAL A 287 28.43 4.32 0.52
CA VAL A 287 29.78 3.83 0.21
C VAL A 287 29.76 2.30 0.01
N PRO A 288 30.82 1.70 -0.58
CA PRO A 288 30.87 0.24 -0.75
C PRO A 288 30.66 -0.52 0.56
N PRO A 289 29.81 -1.56 0.63
CA PRO A 289 29.51 -2.31 1.85
C PRO A 289 30.77 -2.87 2.55
N ALA A 290 31.78 -3.27 1.78
CA ALA A 290 33.05 -3.74 2.30
C ALA A 290 33.78 -2.73 3.21
N THR A 291 33.41 -1.44 3.14
CA THR A 291 33.92 -0.40 4.04
C THR A 291 33.60 -0.71 5.51
N LEU A 292 32.50 -1.42 5.79
CA LEU A 292 32.12 -1.84 7.13
C LEU A 292 33.19 -2.72 7.79
N MET A 293 33.93 -3.51 7.02
CA MET A 293 35.02 -4.35 7.53
C MET A 293 36.19 -3.56 8.14
N LYS A 294 36.33 -2.27 7.78
CA LYS A 294 37.38 -1.40 8.36
C LYS A 294 37.21 -1.22 9.88
N THR A 295 36.01 -1.42 10.38
CA THR A 295 35.73 -1.38 11.85
C THR A 295 36.44 -2.52 12.59
N GLY A 296 36.85 -3.59 11.89
CA GLY A 296 37.39 -4.80 12.49
C GLY A 296 36.36 -5.62 13.28
N ALA A 297 35.14 -5.19 13.36
CA ALA A 297 34.08 -5.81 14.16
C ALA A 297 33.26 -6.85 13.40
N VAL A 298 33.31 -6.84 12.05
CA VAL A 298 32.42 -7.66 11.21
C VAL A 298 33.21 -8.48 10.19
N VAL A 299 32.59 -9.55 9.70
CA VAL A 299 33.10 -10.41 8.62
C VAL A 299 31.97 -10.63 7.59
N PRO A 300 32.28 -10.83 6.29
CA PRO A 300 31.28 -11.18 5.29
C PRO A 300 30.61 -12.50 5.62
N ASP A 301 29.28 -12.52 5.59
CA ASP A 301 28.48 -13.73 5.82
C ASP A 301 27.12 -13.55 5.18
N THR A 302 26.69 -14.48 4.33
CA THR A 302 25.39 -14.41 3.62
C THR A 302 24.20 -14.59 4.55
N ASP A 303 24.39 -15.29 5.68
CA ASP A 303 23.37 -15.54 6.70
C ASP A 303 23.59 -14.68 7.95
N GLY A 304 24.53 -13.71 7.87
CA GLY A 304 24.88 -12.83 8.97
C GLY A 304 23.72 -11.89 9.38
N GLU A 305 23.74 -11.51 10.64
CA GLU A 305 22.70 -10.70 11.28
C GLU A 305 22.69 -9.22 10.87
N ILE A 306 23.73 -8.74 10.11
CA ILE A 306 23.83 -7.34 9.67
C ILE A 306 23.47 -7.25 8.19
N ALA A 307 22.31 -6.71 7.87
CA ALA A 307 21.87 -6.45 6.50
C ALA A 307 22.27 -5.05 6.03
N VAL A 308 22.91 -4.95 4.88
CA VAL A 308 23.36 -3.66 4.29
C VAL A 308 22.51 -3.34 3.06
N TYR A 309 21.96 -2.13 3.05
CA TYR A 309 21.13 -1.58 1.98
C TYR A 309 21.76 -0.31 1.39
N GLN A 310 21.48 -0.07 0.11
CA GLN A 310 21.87 1.18 -0.55
C GLN A 310 21.08 2.37 0.03
N LYS A 311 21.79 3.41 0.47
CA LYS A 311 21.18 4.69 0.83
C LYS A 311 20.63 5.35 -0.44
N PHE A 312 19.39 5.85 -0.39
CA PHE A 312 18.68 6.39 -1.54
C PHE A 312 18.21 7.85 -1.39
N TRP A 313 18.62 8.50 -0.32
CA TRP A 313 18.33 9.92 -0.04
C TRP A 313 19.60 10.71 0.22
N THR A 314 19.52 12.03 0.15
CA THR A 314 20.60 12.95 0.43
C THR A 314 20.44 13.61 1.80
N GLY A 315 21.54 13.96 2.43
CA GLY A 315 21.55 14.60 3.77
C GLY A 315 21.42 13.60 4.92
N GLY A 316 21.44 14.15 6.14
CA GLY A 316 21.39 13.41 7.39
C GLY A 316 22.80 13.28 8.01
N ASP A 317 23.12 14.20 8.94
CA ASP A 317 24.38 14.20 9.68
C ASP A 317 24.23 13.52 11.05
N THR A 318 23.48 12.42 11.06
CA THR A 318 23.19 11.65 12.29
C THR A 318 23.63 10.21 12.13
N ASP A 319 23.85 9.50 13.23
CA ASP A 319 24.27 8.08 13.22
C ASP A 319 23.15 7.13 12.76
N THR A 320 21.92 7.65 12.61
CA THR A 320 20.75 6.85 12.26
C THR A 320 20.00 7.43 11.06
N VAL A 321 19.30 6.56 10.34
CA VAL A 321 18.42 6.96 9.25
C VAL A 321 17.25 7.83 9.75
N PRO A 322 16.55 8.58 8.86
CA PRO A 322 15.37 9.36 9.22
C PRO A 322 14.27 8.52 9.86
N ALA A 323 13.51 9.12 10.80
CA ALA A 323 12.47 8.44 11.57
C ALA A 323 11.40 7.75 10.70
N VAL A 324 11.08 8.33 9.53
CA VAL A 324 10.15 7.72 8.55
C VAL A 324 10.65 6.34 8.09
N LEU A 325 11.96 6.21 7.87
CA LEU A 325 12.57 4.95 7.44
C LEU A 325 12.69 3.94 8.58
N ILE A 326 13.06 4.41 9.79
CA ILE A 326 13.03 3.56 11.00
C ILE A 326 11.65 2.94 11.17
N TYR A 327 10.60 3.76 11.08
CA TYR A 327 9.22 3.30 11.20
C TYR A 327 8.87 2.23 10.15
N ALA A 328 9.26 2.47 8.89
CA ALA A 328 8.97 1.54 7.80
C ALA A 328 9.71 0.19 7.98
N ASP A 329 10.96 0.22 8.39
CA ASP A 329 11.73 -1.00 8.66
C ASP A 329 11.12 -1.81 9.80
N LEU A 330 10.70 -1.17 10.89
CA LEU A 330 10.05 -1.84 12.03
C LEU A 330 8.71 -2.47 11.63
N MET A 331 7.92 -1.80 10.80
CA MET A 331 6.65 -2.35 10.33
C MET A 331 6.86 -3.57 9.42
N ASP A 332 7.89 -3.55 8.58
CA ASP A 332 8.27 -4.65 7.70
C ASP A 332 8.68 -5.90 8.52
N THR A 333 9.49 -5.72 9.56
CA THR A 333 9.91 -6.79 10.47
C THR A 333 8.72 -7.39 11.23
N CYS A 334 7.79 -6.56 11.74
CA CYS A 334 6.59 -7.04 12.42
C CYS A 334 5.69 -7.90 11.53
N LEU A 335 5.59 -7.58 10.24
CA LEU A 335 4.80 -8.34 9.28
C LEU A 335 5.42 -9.73 9.00
N LEU A 336 6.74 -9.83 8.95
CA LEU A 336 7.45 -11.10 8.78
C LEU A 336 7.24 -12.03 9.97
N TYR A 337 7.37 -11.54 11.20
CA TYR A 337 7.14 -12.35 12.41
C TYR A 337 5.70 -12.84 12.59
N THR A 338 4.72 -12.11 12.04
CA THR A 338 3.30 -12.55 12.09
C THR A 338 2.98 -13.61 11.04
N SER A 339 3.67 -13.65 9.90
CA SER A 339 3.49 -14.71 8.91
C SER A 339 4.10 -16.03 9.36
N ASP A 340 5.29 -16.02 9.95
CA ASP A 340 5.96 -17.21 10.44
C ASP A 340 5.23 -17.86 11.64
N ALA A 341 4.56 -17.07 12.47
CA ALA A 341 3.75 -17.55 13.60
C ALA A 341 2.38 -18.09 13.17
N ALA A 342 1.95 -17.91 11.93
CA ALA A 342 0.70 -18.44 11.39
C ALA A 342 0.90 -19.79 10.68
N ASP A 343 2.16 -20.17 10.38
CA ASP A 343 2.53 -21.41 9.72
C ASP A 343 3.01 -22.52 10.69
N GLU A 344 3.07 -22.25 12.02
CA GLU A 344 3.24 -23.22 13.11
C GLU A 344 1.88 -23.59 13.74
#